data_778e4eb37f8fbadc4c53d22ab4ca3733
#
_entry.id   778e4eb37f8fbadc4c53d22ab4ca3733
#
_cell.length_a   1.000
_cell.length_b   1.000
_cell.length_c   1.000
_cell.angle_alpha   90.00
_cell.angle_beta   90.00
_cell.angle_gamma   90.00
#
_symmetry.space_group_name_H-M   'P 1'
#
loop_
_entity.id
_entity.type
_entity.pdbx_description
1 polymer ?
#
loop_
_entity_poly.entity_id
_entity_poly.type
_entity_poly.pdbx_seq_one_letter_code
_entity_poly.pdbx_strand_id
1 'polypeptide(L)'
;MRRSWTSALVATAALAFAAGCGGEEEKKDAAGGGGGEQKQGKIAVLLPDSASSDRWETDDRKFFEDAFKKAGVEYDIQNAEGDAQQQQTQAEQAITNGATVLLLVNLDSGSGATIVSNAKAQNAKVIDYDRLTLEADSDYYVSFDNEAVGKLQGEGLVKCIEDRRLDTPNIAVLNGSPTDNNAKLFKNGYDSVINPKFESGEWKEVDDQSVPDWDNQQALTIFEQMLEKSNNEIDGVLAANDGLGQAAISALKSRKVENVPVTGQDATTEGVQNVLAGDQCMTVYKAIKKEADAASELAVALAKGETPSSATDSINNGKKDVPSVLLEPVAVTKDNVADTVIKDGFRTKEELCVGRFKADCEGL
;
A
#
# COMPACT_ATOMS: atom_id res chain seq x y z
N MET A 1 68.02 -17.30 8.96
CA MET A 1 68.30 -18.28 10.06
C MET A 1 67.02 -19.15 10.15
N ARG A 2 66.99 -20.36 9.56
CA ARG A 2 67.33 -21.67 10.10
C ARG A 2 66.71 -21.85 11.48
N ARG A 3 65.82 -22.76 11.75
CA ARG A 3 65.66 -24.23 11.65
C ARG A 3 64.31 -24.55 12.30
N SER A 4 63.59 -25.48 12.08
CA SER A 4 63.48 -26.85 11.59
C SER A 4 62.64 -27.68 12.57
N TRP A 5 61.68 -28.46 12.00
CA TRP A 5 61.32 -29.84 12.26
C TRP A 5 60.94 -30.28 13.69
N THR A 6 59.82 -30.94 13.86
CA THR A 6 59.82 -32.44 13.84
C THR A 6 58.39 -33.02 13.83
N SER A 7 58.27 -34.08 13.05
CA SER A 7 57.14 -35.02 12.93
C SER A 7 57.13 -36.11 14.01
N ALA A 8 55.99 -36.69 14.31
CA ALA A 8 55.82 -38.13 14.71
C ALA A 8 54.31 -38.43 14.71
N LEU A 9 53.70 -39.20 13.87
CA LEU A 9 53.71 -40.65 13.57
C LEU A 9 53.03 -41.53 14.65
N VAL A 10 51.84 -42.09 14.23
CA VAL A 10 51.38 -43.48 14.31
C VAL A 10 50.86 -44.03 15.64
N ALA A 11 49.60 -44.50 15.62
CA ALA A 11 49.28 -45.88 15.93
C ALA A 11 47.86 -46.28 15.54
N THR A 12 47.78 -47.18 14.60
CA THR A 12 46.64 -48.02 14.21
C THR A 12 46.39 -49.07 15.29
N ALA A 13 45.15 -49.46 15.53
CA ALA A 13 44.76 -50.75 16.08
C ALA A 13 43.36 -51.12 15.53
N ALA A 14 43.42 -52.08 14.59
CA ALA A 14 42.26 -52.84 14.18
C ALA A 14 42.27 -54.15 15.04
N LEU A 15 41.09 -54.60 15.45
CA LEU A 15 40.84 -56.00 15.77
C LEU A 15 39.36 -56.32 15.53
N ALA A 16 39.25 -57.50 14.86
CA ALA A 16 38.05 -58.04 14.26
C ALA A 16 37.43 -59.16 15.13
N PHE A 17 36.25 -59.56 14.68
CA PHE A 17 35.54 -60.85 14.86
C PHE A 17 34.79 -61.14 16.14
N ALA A 18 33.50 -61.35 15.99
CA ALA A 18 32.90 -62.67 16.18
C ALA A 18 31.50 -62.74 15.57
N ALA A 19 31.29 -63.73 14.75
CA ALA A 19 30.04 -64.16 14.18
C ALA A 19 29.22 -64.97 15.22
N GLY A 20 27.87 -64.79 15.19
CA GLY A 20 26.94 -65.65 15.89
C GLY A 20 25.63 -65.70 15.09
N CYS A 21 25.39 -66.90 14.50
CA CYS A 21 24.16 -67.22 13.79
C CYS A 21 22.96 -67.46 14.73
N GLY A 22 21.78 -67.24 14.24
CA GLY A 22 20.60 -68.04 14.51
C GLY A 22 19.36 -67.27 15.04
N GLY A 23 18.24 -67.36 14.33
CA GLY A 23 16.92 -67.18 14.91
C GLY A 23 15.94 -66.37 14.01
N GLU A 24 14.98 -67.11 13.51
CA GLU A 24 13.89 -66.75 12.56
C GLU A 24 12.97 -65.61 12.99
N GLU A 25 12.47 -64.96 11.95
CA GLU A 25 11.15 -64.36 11.70
C GLU A 25 10.40 -63.65 12.83
N GLU A 26 10.20 -62.32 12.61
CA GLU A 26 8.85 -61.73 12.61
C GLU A 26 8.86 -60.45 11.80
N LYS A 27 8.10 -60.43 10.72
CA LYS A 27 7.71 -59.23 9.98
C LYS A 27 6.87 -58.36 10.89
N LYS A 28 7.34 -57.17 11.21
CA LYS A 28 6.49 -56.03 11.56
C LYS A 28 6.78 -54.94 10.59
N ASP A 29 5.79 -54.70 9.70
CA ASP A 29 5.65 -53.52 8.90
C ASP A 29 5.58 -52.32 9.85
N ALA A 30 6.67 -51.59 9.95
CA ALA A 30 6.67 -50.25 10.48
C ALA A 30 6.73 -49.29 9.28
N ALA A 31 5.57 -48.96 8.76
CA ALA A 31 5.40 -47.76 7.96
C ALA A 31 5.72 -46.55 8.86
N GLY A 32 6.99 -46.20 8.91
CA GLY A 32 7.47 -44.94 9.43
C GLY A 32 7.12 -43.83 8.42
N GLY A 33 5.91 -43.34 8.44
CA GLY A 33 5.56 -42.07 7.83
C GLY A 33 6.33 -40.99 8.55
N GLY A 34 7.52 -40.65 8.06
CA GLY A 34 8.21 -39.42 8.39
C GLY A 34 7.44 -38.27 7.76
N GLY A 35 6.39 -37.80 8.45
CA GLY A 35 5.84 -36.48 8.23
C GLY A 35 6.93 -35.50 8.64
N GLY A 36 7.80 -35.11 7.72
CA GLY A 36 8.62 -33.94 7.90
C GLY A 36 7.65 -32.77 8.10
N GLU A 37 7.61 -32.17 9.27
CA GLU A 37 7.00 -30.87 9.45
C GLU A 37 7.62 -29.96 8.38
N GLN A 38 6.83 -29.63 7.36
CA GLN A 38 7.22 -28.64 6.37
C GLN A 38 7.42 -27.35 7.14
N LYS A 39 8.68 -26.93 7.29
CA LYS A 39 9.01 -25.71 8.03
C LYS A 39 8.27 -24.56 7.37
N GLN A 40 7.31 -23.99 8.05
CA GLN A 40 6.52 -22.86 7.58
C GLN A 40 7.46 -21.72 7.20
N GLY A 41 7.27 -21.12 6.04
CA GLY A 41 8.09 -20.01 5.58
C GLY A 41 7.83 -18.73 6.41
N LYS A 42 8.80 -17.83 6.42
CA LYS A 42 8.69 -16.51 7.02
C LYS A 42 8.16 -15.49 5.99
N ILE A 43 7.35 -14.54 6.44
CA ILE A 43 6.82 -13.46 5.62
C ILE A 43 7.57 -12.17 5.94
N ALA A 44 7.95 -11.39 4.94
CA ALA A 44 8.45 -10.03 5.14
C ALA A 44 7.54 -9.01 4.44
N VAL A 45 7.20 -7.92 5.14
CA VAL A 45 6.47 -6.78 4.61
C VAL A 45 7.44 -5.62 4.46
N LEU A 46 7.47 -5.03 3.28
CA LEU A 46 8.36 -3.93 2.92
C LEU A 46 7.49 -2.70 2.62
N LEU A 47 7.32 -1.86 3.62
CA LEU A 47 6.57 -0.61 3.54
C LEU A 47 7.43 0.48 2.88
N PRO A 48 6.82 1.46 2.19
CA PRO A 48 7.55 2.42 1.39
C PRO A 48 8.16 3.55 2.22
N ASP A 49 7.34 4.20 3.01
CA ASP A 49 7.71 5.39 3.79
C ASP A 49 6.65 5.71 4.85
N SER A 50 6.88 6.75 5.64
CA SER A 50 5.91 7.28 6.62
C SER A 50 5.38 8.67 6.24
N ALA A 51 5.84 9.24 5.12
CA ALA A 51 5.54 10.62 4.73
C ALA A 51 4.45 10.72 3.66
N SER A 52 4.35 9.75 2.74
CA SER A 52 3.37 9.76 1.64
C SER A 52 1.93 9.51 2.13
N SER A 53 1.77 8.70 3.15
CA SER A 53 0.50 8.47 3.84
C SER A 53 0.76 7.85 5.23
N ASP A 54 0.06 8.34 6.24
CA ASP A 54 0.14 7.82 7.62
C ASP A 54 -0.28 6.35 7.72
N ARG A 55 -1.10 5.86 6.77
CA ARG A 55 -1.67 4.51 6.81
C ARG A 55 -0.61 3.41 6.97
N TRP A 56 0.57 3.57 6.33
CA TRP A 56 1.61 2.55 6.33
C TRP A 56 2.04 2.12 7.73
N GLU A 57 2.20 3.08 8.64
CA GLU A 57 2.61 2.83 10.03
C GLU A 57 1.44 2.70 11.00
N THR A 58 0.34 3.44 10.80
CA THR A 58 -0.79 3.46 11.75
C THR A 58 -1.78 2.32 11.50
N ASP A 59 -2.02 1.97 10.24
CA ASP A 59 -3.07 1.03 9.84
C ASP A 59 -2.49 -0.27 9.28
N ASP A 60 -1.74 -0.21 8.16
CA ASP A 60 -1.24 -1.39 7.44
C ASP A 60 -0.36 -2.26 8.32
N ARG A 61 0.65 -1.67 8.99
CA ARG A 61 1.53 -2.40 9.92
C ARG A 61 0.74 -3.15 10.97
N LYS A 62 -0.21 -2.50 11.61
CA LYS A 62 -1.04 -3.09 12.65
C LYS A 62 -1.88 -4.26 12.13
N PHE A 63 -2.52 -4.07 10.97
CA PHE A 63 -3.37 -5.11 10.40
C PHE A 63 -2.56 -6.34 9.97
N PHE A 64 -1.38 -6.15 9.39
CA PHE A 64 -0.46 -7.25 9.11
C PHE A 64 0.00 -7.96 10.37
N GLU A 65 0.42 -7.23 11.40
CA GLU A 65 0.82 -7.81 12.68
C GLU A 65 -0.29 -8.67 13.28
N ASP A 66 -1.52 -8.15 13.32
CA ASP A 66 -2.68 -8.85 13.88
C ASP A 66 -3.00 -10.12 13.06
N ALA A 67 -2.97 -10.03 11.73
CA ALA A 67 -3.23 -11.15 10.84
C ALA A 67 -2.17 -12.26 10.99
N PHE A 68 -0.88 -11.92 10.99
CA PHE A 68 0.19 -12.91 11.09
C PHE A 68 0.31 -13.51 12.48
N LYS A 69 0.11 -12.74 13.55
CA LYS A 69 0.00 -13.25 14.92
C LYS A 69 -1.14 -14.26 15.04
N LYS A 70 -2.31 -13.94 14.46
CA LYS A 70 -3.47 -14.86 14.45
C LYS A 70 -3.19 -16.13 13.64
N ALA A 71 -2.46 -16.03 12.53
CA ALA A 71 -2.10 -17.17 11.69
C ALA A 71 -0.94 -18.01 12.27
N GLY A 72 -0.22 -17.52 13.28
CA GLY A 72 0.92 -18.18 13.91
C GLY A 72 2.13 -18.32 12.97
N VAL A 73 2.32 -17.35 12.04
CA VAL A 73 3.45 -17.35 11.10
C VAL A 73 4.55 -16.41 11.59
N GLU A 74 5.80 -16.73 11.29
CA GLU A 74 6.92 -15.81 11.51
C GLU A 74 6.86 -14.67 10.49
N TYR A 75 7.06 -13.44 10.95
CA TYR A 75 7.04 -12.27 10.09
C TYR A 75 8.06 -11.22 10.49
N ASP A 76 8.33 -10.30 9.58
CA ASP A 76 9.12 -9.08 9.77
C ASP A 76 8.47 -7.95 8.98
N ILE A 77 8.38 -6.74 9.54
CA ILE A 77 7.79 -5.59 8.87
C ILE A 77 8.79 -4.44 8.95
N GLN A 78 9.27 -4.00 7.81
CA GLN A 78 10.25 -2.93 7.69
C GLN A 78 9.68 -1.77 6.88
N ASN A 79 10.18 -0.56 7.12
CA ASN A 79 9.85 0.63 6.36
C ASN A 79 11.12 1.20 5.75
N ALA A 80 11.06 1.58 4.49
CA ALA A 80 12.20 2.09 3.74
C ALA A 80 12.40 3.61 3.91
N GLU A 81 11.44 4.30 4.53
CA GLU A 81 11.48 5.75 4.76
C GLU A 81 11.79 6.57 3.49
N GLY A 82 11.23 6.11 2.34
CA GLY A 82 11.40 6.77 1.05
C GLY A 82 12.72 6.45 0.33
N ASP A 83 13.57 5.59 0.88
CA ASP A 83 14.85 5.21 0.27
C ASP A 83 14.74 3.87 -0.46
N ALA A 84 14.72 3.91 -1.80
CA ALA A 84 14.62 2.72 -2.66
C ALA A 84 15.82 1.77 -2.49
N GLN A 85 17.02 2.28 -2.20
CA GLN A 85 18.20 1.44 -1.93
C GLN A 85 18.09 0.75 -0.57
N GLN A 86 17.53 1.42 0.42
CA GLN A 86 17.21 0.82 1.71
C GLN A 86 16.18 -0.28 1.55
N GLN A 87 15.11 -0.07 0.76
CA GLN A 87 14.10 -1.09 0.52
C GLN A 87 14.69 -2.35 -0.14
N GLN A 88 15.58 -2.20 -1.13
CA GLN A 88 16.31 -3.32 -1.73
C GLN A 88 17.14 -4.07 -0.69
N THR A 89 17.88 -3.34 0.14
CA THR A 89 18.70 -3.92 1.21
C THR A 89 17.84 -4.69 2.23
N GLN A 90 16.70 -4.14 2.61
CA GLN A 90 15.73 -4.79 3.50
C GLN A 90 15.19 -6.08 2.89
N ALA A 91 14.85 -6.07 1.59
CA ALA A 91 14.40 -7.27 0.88
C ALA A 91 15.45 -8.38 0.89
N GLU A 92 16.71 -8.06 0.57
CA GLU A 92 17.83 -8.99 0.57
C GLU A 92 18.09 -9.58 1.96
N GLN A 93 18.05 -8.74 2.99
CA GLN A 93 18.21 -9.17 4.38
C GLN A 93 17.05 -10.06 4.83
N ALA A 94 15.81 -9.72 4.46
CA ALA A 94 14.64 -10.53 4.79
C ALA A 94 14.76 -11.95 4.21
N ILE A 95 15.12 -12.07 2.94
CA ILE A 95 15.32 -13.37 2.27
C ILE A 95 16.48 -14.14 2.92
N THR A 96 17.60 -13.48 3.19
CA THR A 96 18.76 -14.10 3.88
C THR A 96 18.36 -14.61 5.26
N ASN A 97 17.45 -13.92 5.95
CA ASN A 97 16.90 -14.29 7.25
C ASN A 97 15.72 -15.29 7.15
N GLY A 98 15.53 -15.91 5.99
CA GLY A 98 14.59 -17.01 5.77
C GLY A 98 13.18 -16.60 5.34
N ALA A 99 12.96 -15.35 4.90
CA ALA A 99 11.69 -14.98 4.29
C ALA A 99 11.51 -15.72 2.95
N THR A 100 10.37 -16.40 2.80
CA THR A 100 9.97 -17.11 1.58
C THR A 100 8.88 -16.37 0.83
N VAL A 101 8.29 -15.36 1.44
CA VAL A 101 7.26 -14.50 0.85
C VAL A 101 7.57 -13.03 1.21
N LEU A 102 7.55 -12.17 0.21
CA LEU A 102 7.62 -10.72 0.36
C LEU A 102 6.26 -10.11 0.02
N LEU A 103 5.75 -9.25 0.88
CA LEU A 103 4.70 -8.27 0.59
C LEU A 103 5.41 -6.94 0.32
N LEU A 104 5.34 -6.47 -0.91
CA LEU A 104 6.11 -5.31 -1.38
C LEU A 104 5.18 -4.15 -1.70
N VAL A 105 5.37 -3.02 -1.03
CA VAL A 105 4.87 -1.72 -1.47
C VAL A 105 6.05 -0.98 -2.10
N ASN A 106 6.20 -1.05 -3.39
CA ASN A 106 7.36 -0.45 -4.07
C ASN A 106 7.32 1.09 -4.00
N LEU A 107 8.49 1.73 -3.94
CA LEU A 107 8.64 3.18 -4.05
C LEU A 107 8.55 3.65 -5.50
N ASP A 108 9.06 2.84 -6.41
CA ASP A 108 8.94 2.98 -7.85
C ASP A 108 9.04 1.60 -8.53
N SER A 109 8.53 1.48 -9.75
CA SER A 109 8.53 0.21 -10.47
C SER A 109 9.93 -0.29 -10.82
N GLY A 110 10.91 0.57 -11.01
CA GLY A 110 12.28 0.19 -11.38
C GLY A 110 13.01 -0.52 -10.22
N SER A 111 12.99 0.10 -9.04
CA SER A 111 13.54 -0.51 -7.82
C SER A 111 12.76 -1.73 -7.40
N GLY A 112 11.43 -1.68 -7.49
CA GLY A 112 10.53 -2.81 -7.22
C GLY A 112 10.83 -4.01 -8.12
N ALA A 113 11.00 -3.81 -9.43
CA ALA A 113 11.34 -4.88 -10.36
C ALA A 113 12.70 -5.55 -10.03
N THR A 114 13.65 -4.78 -9.51
CA THR A 114 14.92 -5.32 -9.02
C THR A 114 14.72 -6.20 -7.80
N ILE A 115 13.90 -5.76 -6.83
CA ILE A 115 13.55 -6.55 -5.64
C ILE A 115 12.86 -7.86 -6.06
N VAL A 116 11.86 -7.78 -6.95
CA VAL A 116 11.14 -8.96 -7.48
C VAL A 116 12.10 -9.93 -8.15
N SER A 117 13.02 -9.46 -9.00
CA SER A 117 14.00 -10.28 -9.70
C SER A 117 14.93 -11.01 -8.71
N ASN A 118 15.45 -10.30 -7.70
CA ASN A 118 16.33 -10.87 -6.68
C ASN A 118 15.60 -11.90 -5.81
N ALA A 119 14.36 -11.64 -5.43
CA ALA A 119 13.52 -12.58 -4.68
C ALA A 119 13.26 -13.85 -5.46
N LYS A 120 12.88 -13.75 -6.73
CA LYS A 120 12.63 -14.90 -7.62
C LYS A 120 13.89 -15.75 -7.82
N ALA A 121 15.06 -15.14 -7.96
CA ALA A 121 16.34 -15.86 -8.07
C ALA A 121 16.65 -16.70 -6.83
N GLN A 122 16.08 -16.36 -5.68
CA GLN A 122 16.21 -17.08 -4.41
C GLN A 122 14.96 -17.93 -4.06
N ASN A 123 14.05 -18.13 -5.03
CA ASN A 123 12.79 -18.88 -4.89
C ASN A 123 11.82 -18.27 -3.86
N ALA A 124 11.96 -17.01 -3.49
CA ALA A 124 10.96 -16.30 -2.70
C ALA A 124 9.80 -15.83 -3.60
N LYS A 125 8.59 -15.82 -3.04
CA LYS A 125 7.38 -15.32 -3.67
C LYS A 125 7.23 -13.85 -3.40
N VAL A 126 6.67 -13.09 -4.35
CA VAL A 126 6.42 -11.67 -4.19
C VAL A 126 4.95 -11.37 -4.47
N ILE A 127 4.31 -10.72 -3.50
CA ILE A 127 2.98 -10.13 -3.62
C ILE A 127 3.19 -8.62 -3.66
N ASP A 128 2.83 -7.98 -4.78
CA ASP A 128 2.69 -6.53 -4.81
C ASP A 128 1.49 -6.15 -3.96
N TYR A 129 1.69 -5.29 -2.98
CA TYR A 129 0.66 -4.80 -2.07
C TYR A 129 0.42 -3.33 -2.31
N ASP A 130 -0.84 -2.94 -2.55
CA ASP A 130 -1.29 -1.60 -2.91
C ASP A 130 -0.70 -1.10 -4.25
N ARG A 131 0.63 -1.11 -4.43
CA ARG A 131 1.32 -0.58 -5.61
C ARG A 131 1.82 -1.69 -6.52
N LEU A 132 1.30 -1.74 -7.76
CA LEU A 132 1.72 -2.70 -8.77
C LEU A 132 3.13 -2.39 -9.27
N THR A 133 4.02 -3.39 -9.26
CA THR A 133 5.35 -3.28 -9.87
C THR A 133 5.25 -3.54 -11.38
N LEU A 134 5.43 -2.50 -12.19
CA LEU A 134 5.41 -2.63 -13.64
C LEU A 134 6.64 -3.41 -14.16
N GLU A 135 6.48 -4.09 -15.28
CA GLU A 135 7.55 -4.88 -15.96
C GLU A 135 8.22 -5.94 -15.07
N ALA A 136 7.60 -6.32 -13.94
CA ALA A 136 8.12 -7.28 -12.98
C ALA A 136 7.44 -8.66 -13.10
N ASP A 137 8.05 -9.69 -12.47
CA ASP A 137 7.50 -11.05 -12.41
C ASP A 137 6.90 -11.35 -11.03
N SER A 138 6.13 -10.40 -10.49
CA SER A 138 5.40 -10.57 -9.21
C SER A 138 4.45 -11.76 -9.30
N ASP A 139 4.28 -12.50 -8.19
CA ASP A 139 3.41 -13.68 -8.17
C ASP A 139 1.94 -13.30 -8.06
N TYR A 140 1.62 -12.28 -7.25
CA TYR A 140 0.27 -11.77 -7.00
C TYR A 140 0.27 -10.27 -6.81
N TYR A 141 -0.91 -9.68 -6.95
CA TYR A 141 -1.17 -8.27 -6.64
C TYR A 141 -2.45 -8.13 -5.80
N VAL A 142 -2.42 -7.29 -4.79
CA VAL A 142 -3.58 -6.96 -3.95
C VAL A 142 -3.70 -5.45 -3.85
N SER A 143 -4.83 -4.92 -4.26
CA SER A 143 -5.11 -3.47 -4.21
C SER A 143 -6.61 -3.20 -4.34
N PHE A 144 -6.93 -1.94 -4.53
CA PHE A 144 -8.27 -1.50 -4.94
C PHE A 144 -8.33 -1.31 -6.46
N ASP A 145 -9.57 -1.18 -7.00
CA ASP A 145 -9.74 -0.67 -8.36
C ASP A 145 -9.37 0.82 -8.38
N ASN A 146 -8.14 1.10 -8.78
CA ASN A 146 -7.55 2.42 -8.72
C ASN A 146 -8.15 3.40 -9.75
N GLU A 147 -8.67 2.92 -10.89
CA GLU A 147 -9.43 3.78 -11.80
C GLU A 147 -10.78 4.14 -11.21
N ALA A 148 -11.45 3.20 -10.53
CA ALA A 148 -12.68 3.49 -9.80
C ALA A 148 -12.44 4.50 -8.67
N VAL A 149 -11.31 4.44 -7.95
CA VAL A 149 -10.91 5.45 -6.96
C VAL A 149 -10.90 6.84 -7.59
N GLY A 150 -10.14 7.02 -8.67
CA GLY A 150 -10.07 8.30 -9.38
C GLY A 150 -11.42 8.78 -9.89
N LYS A 151 -12.21 7.88 -10.45
CA LYS A 151 -13.57 8.19 -10.91
C LYS A 151 -14.46 8.73 -9.79
N LEU A 152 -14.44 8.09 -8.61
CA LEU A 152 -15.16 8.58 -7.44
C LEU A 152 -14.70 9.96 -6.98
N GLN A 153 -13.41 10.27 -7.09
CA GLN A 153 -12.88 11.62 -6.80
C GLN A 153 -13.43 12.65 -7.79
N GLY A 154 -13.38 12.34 -9.09
CA GLY A 154 -13.92 13.21 -10.14
C GLY A 154 -15.43 13.45 -9.96
N GLU A 155 -16.20 12.39 -9.78
CA GLU A 155 -17.66 12.46 -9.52
C GLU A 155 -17.98 13.24 -8.24
N GLY A 156 -17.19 13.05 -7.19
CA GLY A 156 -17.30 13.80 -5.95
C GLY A 156 -17.07 15.29 -6.14
N LEU A 157 -15.99 15.66 -6.84
CA LEU A 157 -15.73 17.07 -7.15
C LEU A 157 -16.87 17.70 -7.96
N VAL A 158 -17.35 16.99 -9.00
CA VAL A 158 -18.47 17.46 -9.82
C VAL A 158 -19.67 17.79 -8.94
N LYS A 159 -20.07 16.86 -8.08
CA LYS A 159 -21.20 17.07 -7.16
C LYS A 159 -20.96 18.26 -6.23
N CYS A 160 -19.78 18.40 -5.67
CA CYS A 160 -19.46 19.51 -4.76
C CYS A 160 -19.50 20.89 -5.45
N ILE A 161 -19.11 20.95 -6.72
CA ILE A 161 -19.16 22.16 -7.54
C ILE A 161 -20.63 22.50 -7.94
N GLU A 162 -21.42 21.50 -8.34
CA GLU A 162 -22.83 21.67 -8.69
C GLU A 162 -23.65 22.23 -7.52
N ASP A 163 -23.38 21.76 -6.30
CA ASP A 163 -24.04 22.27 -5.08
C ASP A 163 -23.77 23.75 -4.86
N ARG A 164 -22.67 24.29 -5.40
CA ARG A 164 -22.29 25.71 -5.31
C ARG A 164 -22.87 26.59 -6.42
N ARG A 165 -23.38 25.99 -7.50
CA ARG A 165 -24.01 26.68 -8.64
C ARG A 165 -23.11 27.76 -9.28
N LEU A 166 -21.85 27.43 -9.49
CA LEU A 166 -20.87 28.27 -10.18
C LEU A 166 -21.03 28.11 -11.70
N ASP A 167 -20.97 29.19 -12.44
CA ASP A 167 -21.18 29.17 -13.90
C ASP A 167 -19.98 28.54 -14.66
N THR A 168 -18.76 28.94 -14.31
CA THR A 168 -17.53 28.43 -14.93
C THR A 168 -16.41 28.38 -13.88
N PRO A 169 -16.39 27.34 -13.02
CA PRO A 169 -15.44 27.26 -11.93
C PRO A 169 -14.00 27.04 -12.43
N ASN A 170 -13.06 27.66 -11.75
CA ASN A 170 -11.64 27.49 -11.93
C ASN A 170 -11.16 26.28 -11.06
N ILE A 171 -10.67 25.23 -11.70
CA ILE A 171 -10.28 23.99 -11.03
C ILE A 171 -8.77 23.82 -11.07
N ALA A 172 -8.18 23.50 -9.91
CA ALA A 172 -6.79 23.08 -9.79
C ALA A 172 -6.72 21.57 -9.55
N VAL A 173 -5.71 20.92 -10.11
CA VAL A 173 -5.49 19.46 -9.97
C VAL A 173 -4.12 19.19 -9.36
N LEU A 174 -4.11 18.53 -8.20
CA LEU A 174 -2.92 18.01 -7.54
C LEU A 174 -2.89 16.49 -7.65
N ASN A 175 -2.08 16.00 -8.59
CA ASN A 175 -1.90 14.56 -8.81
C ASN A 175 -0.90 13.97 -7.81
N GLY A 176 -0.93 12.66 -7.66
CA GLY A 176 0.07 11.92 -6.90
C GLY A 176 1.45 11.86 -7.55
N SER A 177 2.32 11.03 -6.98
CA SER A 177 3.69 10.86 -7.48
C SER A 177 3.73 10.27 -8.89
N PRO A 178 4.50 10.86 -9.81
CA PRO A 178 4.64 10.34 -11.17
C PRO A 178 5.37 8.99 -11.25
N THR A 179 6.05 8.57 -10.17
CA THR A 179 6.75 7.28 -10.08
C THR A 179 5.84 6.15 -9.57
N ASP A 180 4.65 6.49 -9.07
CA ASP A 180 3.64 5.54 -8.59
C ASP A 180 2.60 5.26 -9.68
N ASN A 181 2.46 3.98 -10.05
CA ASN A 181 1.46 3.58 -11.05
C ASN A 181 0.02 3.88 -10.59
N ASN A 182 -0.26 3.83 -9.30
CA ASN A 182 -1.59 4.15 -8.78
C ASN A 182 -1.99 5.60 -9.08
N ALA A 183 -1.05 6.54 -8.94
CA ALA A 183 -1.30 7.95 -9.28
C ALA A 183 -1.76 8.13 -10.72
N LYS A 184 -1.18 7.36 -11.66
CA LYS A 184 -1.61 7.35 -13.06
C LYS A 184 -3.03 6.78 -13.23
N LEU A 185 -3.36 5.70 -12.52
CA LEU A 185 -4.68 5.08 -12.58
C LEU A 185 -5.75 6.00 -11.97
N PHE A 186 -5.45 6.65 -10.84
CA PHE A 186 -6.34 7.67 -10.27
C PHE A 186 -6.58 8.79 -11.28
N LYS A 187 -5.48 9.28 -11.93
CA LYS A 187 -5.59 10.31 -12.96
C LYS A 187 -6.47 9.88 -14.12
N ASN A 188 -6.31 8.68 -14.65
CA ASN A 188 -7.19 8.14 -15.67
C ASN A 188 -8.67 8.16 -15.22
N GLY A 189 -8.93 7.78 -13.98
CA GLY A 189 -10.25 7.75 -13.40
C GLY A 189 -10.90 9.13 -13.33
N TYR A 190 -10.29 10.11 -12.64
CA TYR A 190 -10.89 11.43 -12.51
C TYR A 190 -10.85 12.23 -13.81
N ASP A 191 -9.83 12.09 -14.65
CA ASP A 191 -9.79 12.72 -15.98
C ASP A 191 -10.97 12.27 -16.87
N SER A 192 -11.38 10.99 -16.76
CA SER A 192 -12.56 10.50 -17.50
C SER A 192 -13.85 11.26 -17.15
N VAL A 193 -13.89 11.88 -15.96
CA VAL A 193 -15.05 12.64 -15.46
C VAL A 193 -14.89 14.14 -15.68
N ILE A 194 -13.71 14.71 -15.37
CA ILE A 194 -13.52 16.17 -15.38
C ILE A 194 -13.07 16.74 -16.72
N ASN A 195 -12.30 15.97 -17.54
CA ASN A 195 -11.85 16.46 -18.85
C ASN A 195 -12.98 16.85 -19.80
N PRO A 196 -14.10 16.11 -19.90
CA PRO A 196 -15.24 16.56 -20.70
C PRO A 196 -15.78 17.94 -20.29
N LYS A 197 -15.67 18.31 -19.01
CA LYS A 197 -16.11 19.63 -18.52
C LYS A 197 -15.13 20.74 -18.90
N PHE A 198 -13.83 20.45 -18.93
CA PHE A 198 -12.82 21.37 -19.47
C PHE A 198 -12.96 21.55 -20.99
N GLU A 199 -13.11 20.45 -21.72
CA GLU A 199 -13.27 20.45 -23.18
C GLU A 199 -14.52 21.18 -23.65
N SER A 200 -15.62 21.09 -22.90
CA SER A 200 -16.86 21.83 -23.19
C SER A 200 -16.81 23.31 -22.81
N GLY A 201 -15.81 23.71 -22.01
CA GLY A 201 -15.72 25.05 -21.44
C GLY A 201 -16.68 25.28 -20.26
N GLU A 202 -17.32 24.23 -19.74
CA GLU A 202 -18.12 24.31 -18.51
C GLU A 202 -17.23 24.61 -17.30
N TRP A 203 -16.03 24.03 -17.27
CA TRP A 203 -15.00 24.29 -16.27
C TRP A 203 -13.75 24.88 -16.92
N LYS A 204 -12.96 25.59 -16.11
CA LYS A 204 -11.65 26.09 -16.50
C LYS A 204 -10.57 25.42 -15.66
N GLU A 205 -9.64 24.75 -16.33
CA GLU A 205 -8.43 24.24 -15.69
C GLU A 205 -7.46 25.38 -15.41
N VAL A 206 -7.09 25.57 -14.15
CA VAL A 206 -6.12 26.58 -13.72
C VAL A 206 -4.71 26.03 -13.87
N ASP A 207 -4.48 24.87 -13.31
CA ASP A 207 -3.21 24.16 -13.36
C ASP A 207 -3.42 22.67 -13.02
N ASP A 208 -2.54 21.81 -13.55
CA ASP A 208 -2.51 20.38 -13.31
C ASP A 208 -1.06 19.97 -13.03
N GLN A 209 -0.75 19.62 -11.78
CA GLN A 209 0.61 19.33 -11.34
C GLN A 209 0.69 18.02 -10.56
N SER A 210 1.74 17.25 -10.82
CA SER A 210 2.08 16.07 -10.02
C SER A 210 2.96 16.45 -8.83
N VAL A 211 2.73 15.80 -7.70
CA VAL A 211 3.49 15.98 -6.48
C VAL A 211 4.48 14.82 -6.33
N PRO A 212 5.80 15.06 -6.51
CA PRO A 212 6.80 14.02 -6.35
C PRO A 212 6.71 13.37 -4.97
N ASP A 213 6.85 12.04 -4.94
CA ASP A 213 6.89 11.23 -3.73
C ASP A 213 5.68 11.40 -2.78
N TRP A 214 4.57 11.95 -3.29
CA TRP A 214 3.39 12.30 -2.50
C TRP A 214 3.71 13.27 -1.34
N ASP A 215 4.79 14.03 -1.45
CA ASP A 215 5.32 14.88 -0.38
C ASP A 215 4.40 16.08 -0.10
N ASN A 216 3.80 16.11 1.10
CA ASN A 216 2.84 17.14 1.51
C ASN A 216 3.45 18.56 1.58
N GLN A 217 4.76 18.69 1.83
CA GLN A 217 5.43 20.01 1.83
C GLN A 217 5.64 20.52 0.41
N GLN A 218 5.97 19.62 -0.52
CA GLN A 218 6.01 19.96 -1.95
C GLN A 218 4.62 20.30 -2.47
N ALA A 219 3.59 19.53 -2.06
CA ALA A 219 2.19 19.83 -2.41
C ALA A 219 1.78 21.24 -1.97
N LEU A 220 2.13 21.64 -0.74
CA LEU A 220 1.89 22.98 -0.23
C LEU A 220 2.55 24.03 -1.13
N THR A 221 3.83 23.86 -1.43
CA THR A 221 4.58 24.79 -2.27
C THR A 221 4.00 24.90 -3.69
N ILE A 222 3.67 23.75 -4.30
CA ILE A 222 3.07 23.68 -5.64
C ILE A 222 1.71 24.39 -5.63
N PHE A 223 0.88 24.13 -4.65
CA PHE A 223 -0.45 24.72 -4.58
C PHE A 223 -0.42 26.23 -4.27
N GLU A 224 0.53 26.70 -3.46
CA GLU A 224 0.76 28.15 -3.28
C GLU A 224 1.13 28.85 -4.59
N GLN A 225 1.91 28.19 -5.47
CA GLN A 225 2.22 28.71 -6.82
C GLN A 225 0.99 28.71 -7.72
N MET A 226 0.11 27.69 -7.63
CA MET A 226 -1.17 27.67 -8.35
C MET A 226 -2.06 28.83 -7.91
N LEU A 227 -2.16 29.11 -6.60
CA LEU A 227 -2.90 30.26 -6.07
C LEU A 227 -2.34 31.59 -6.57
N GLU A 228 -1.02 31.74 -6.59
CA GLU A 228 -0.38 32.96 -7.12
C GLU A 228 -0.66 33.14 -8.62
N LYS A 229 -0.50 32.09 -9.41
CA LYS A 229 -0.73 32.07 -10.87
C LYS A 229 -2.19 32.44 -11.21
N SER A 230 -3.14 32.03 -10.37
CA SER A 230 -4.58 32.29 -10.55
C SER A 230 -5.07 33.54 -9.86
N ASN A 231 -4.23 34.36 -9.24
CA ASN A 231 -4.62 35.48 -8.37
C ASN A 231 -5.57 35.05 -7.24
N ASN A 232 -5.41 33.85 -6.70
CA ASN A 232 -6.28 33.17 -5.73
C ASN A 232 -7.71 32.88 -6.25
N GLU A 233 -7.93 32.88 -7.56
CA GLU A 233 -9.20 32.54 -8.18
C GLU A 233 -9.26 31.03 -8.46
N ILE A 234 -9.43 30.21 -7.42
CA ILE A 234 -9.64 28.77 -7.48
C ILE A 234 -10.98 28.46 -6.81
N ASP A 235 -11.84 27.73 -7.52
CA ASP A 235 -13.20 27.40 -7.11
C ASP A 235 -13.38 25.93 -6.70
N GLY A 236 -12.41 25.07 -7.06
CA GLY A 236 -12.39 23.67 -6.68
C GLY A 236 -10.99 23.07 -6.83
N VAL A 237 -10.70 22.07 -6.01
CA VAL A 237 -9.41 21.34 -6.03
C VAL A 237 -9.66 19.84 -6.12
N LEU A 238 -9.19 19.23 -7.19
CA LEU A 238 -9.01 17.80 -7.22
C LEU A 238 -7.65 17.47 -6.59
N ALA A 239 -7.67 16.92 -5.40
CA ALA A 239 -6.48 16.45 -4.71
C ALA A 239 -6.51 14.91 -4.68
N ALA A 240 -5.44 14.26 -5.13
CA ALA A 240 -5.39 12.82 -5.32
C ALA A 240 -5.38 12.02 -4.01
N ASN A 241 -5.02 12.62 -2.86
CA ASN A 241 -5.20 12.03 -1.54
C ASN A 241 -5.45 13.08 -0.45
N ASP A 242 -5.74 12.66 0.77
CA ASP A 242 -6.06 13.53 1.90
C ASP A 242 -4.86 14.40 2.31
N GLY A 243 -3.63 13.89 2.21
CA GLY A 243 -2.43 14.67 2.53
C GLY A 243 -2.24 15.87 1.57
N LEU A 244 -2.41 15.64 0.27
CA LEU A 244 -2.39 16.70 -0.74
C LEU A 244 -3.59 17.65 -0.56
N GLY A 245 -4.77 17.09 -0.21
CA GLY A 245 -5.95 17.88 0.12
C GLY A 245 -5.72 18.80 1.33
N GLN A 246 -5.09 18.29 2.38
CA GLN A 246 -4.73 19.07 3.56
C GLN A 246 -3.73 20.19 3.23
N ALA A 247 -2.76 19.93 2.38
CA ALA A 247 -1.81 20.95 1.91
C ALA A 247 -2.56 22.09 1.18
N ALA A 248 -3.48 21.72 0.27
CA ALA A 248 -4.33 22.70 -0.44
C ALA A 248 -5.21 23.50 0.53
N ILE A 249 -5.88 22.84 1.47
CA ILE A 249 -6.72 23.49 2.51
C ILE A 249 -5.89 24.47 3.34
N SER A 250 -4.68 24.10 3.72
CA SER A 250 -3.77 24.95 4.50
C SER A 250 -3.39 26.22 3.73
N ALA A 251 -3.05 26.09 2.44
CA ALA A 251 -2.73 27.21 1.58
C ALA A 251 -3.94 28.13 1.35
N LEU A 252 -5.12 27.56 1.06
CA LEU A 252 -6.37 28.32 0.92
C LEU A 252 -6.67 29.16 2.16
N LYS A 253 -6.59 28.54 3.34
CA LYS A 253 -6.81 29.23 4.62
C LYS A 253 -5.79 30.34 4.87
N SER A 254 -4.51 30.14 4.54
CA SER A 254 -3.45 31.15 4.69
C SER A 254 -3.72 32.39 3.83
N ARG A 255 -4.32 32.19 2.65
CA ARG A 255 -4.71 33.24 1.70
C ARG A 255 -6.12 33.78 1.93
N LYS A 256 -6.86 33.25 2.91
CA LYS A 256 -8.27 33.60 3.21
C LYS A 256 -9.20 33.35 2.01
N VAL A 257 -8.91 32.33 1.24
CA VAL A 257 -9.80 31.81 0.19
C VAL A 257 -10.70 30.76 0.85
N GLU A 258 -12.00 31.04 0.89
CA GLU A 258 -12.96 30.25 1.66
C GLU A 258 -13.90 29.48 0.74
N ASN A 259 -14.49 28.43 1.28
CA ASN A 259 -15.53 27.64 0.60
C ASN A 259 -15.06 26.99 -0.72
N VAL A 260 -13.82 26.59 -0.85
CA VAL A 260 -13.33 25.83 -2.01
C VAL A 260 -13.46 24.34 -1.71
N PRO A 261 -14.27 23.56 -2.46
CA PRO A 261 -14.35 22.12 -2.29
C PRO A 261 -13.02 21.47 -2.68
N VAL A 262 -12.54 20.59 -1.82
CA VAL A 262 -11.30 19.82 -1.99
C VAL A 262 -11.65 18.35 -1.91
N THR A 263 -11.16 17.54 -2.84
CA THR A 263 -11.28 16.07 -2.77
C THR A 263 -10.15 15.46 -1.98
N GLY A 264 -10.25 14.16 -1.72
CA GLY A 264 -9.19 13.38 -1.09
C GLY A 264 -9.37 11.88 -1.30
N GLN A 265 -8.48 11.10 -0.70
CA GLN A 265 -8.48 9.65 -0.67
C GLN A 265 -7.73 9.19 0.58
N ASP A 266 -8.01 7.99 1.04
CA ASP A 266 -7.50 7.22 2.16
C ASP A 266 -8.33 7.33 3.45
N ALA A 267 -9.27 8.28 3.55
CA ALA A 267 -10.08 8.49 4.75
C ALA A 267 -9.20 8.55 6.03
N THR A 268 -8.11 9.30 5.94
CA THR A 268 -7.23 9.56 7.09
C THR A 268 -8.02 10.23 8.22
N THR A 269 -7.52 10.18 9.44
CA THR A 269 -8.19 10.87 10.57
C THR A 269 -8.39 12.35 10.25
N GLU A 270 -7.36 13.02 9.73
CA GLU A 270 -7.43 14.44 9.37
C GLU A 270 -8.35 14.68 8.15
N GLY A 271 -8.30 13.80 7.13
CA GLY A 271 -9.18 13.89 5.96
C GLY A 271 -10.65 13.78 6.34
N VAL A 272 -11.02 12.79 7.18
CA VAL A 272 -12.42 12.65 7.67
C VAL A 272 -12.82 13.82 8.56
N GLN A 273 -11.93 14.34 9.41
CA GLN A 273 -12.18 15.54 10.19
C GLN A 273 -12.45 16.77 9.30
N ASN A 274 -11.68 16.92 8.22
CA ASN A 274 -11.91 17.99 7.26
C ASN A 274 -13.23 17.82 6.49
N VAL A 275 -13.63 16.58 6.18
CA VAL A 275 -14.94 16.28 5.58
C VAL A 275 -16.07 16.68 6.54
N LEU A 276 -15.95 16.34 7.83
CA LEU A 276 -16.94 16.71 8.85
C LEU A 276 -17.04 18.22 9.04
N ALA A 277 -15.91 18.92 9.01
CA ALA A 277 -15.83 20.38 9.13
C ALA A 277 -16.28 21.12 7.86
N GLY A 278 -16.35 20.44 6.71
CA GLY A 278 -16.65 21.04 5.41
C GLY A 278 -15.46 21.74 4.73
N ASP A 279 -14.25 21.56 5.27
CA ASP A 279 -13.00 22.00 4.66
C ASP A 279 -12.60 21.11 3.45
N GLN A 280 -12.98 19.85 3.49
CA GLN A 280 -12.87 18.88 2.39
C GLN A 280 -14.27 18.38 2.04
N CYS A 281 -14.59 18.25 0.78
CA CYS A 281 -15.96 17.90 0.40
C CYS A 281 -16.21 16.37 0.38
N MET A 282 -15.17 15.60 0.14
CA MET A 282 -15.24 14.15 0.15
C MET A 282 -13.85 13.53 0.29
N THR A 283 -13.80 12.28 0.68
CA THR A 283 -12.63 11.42 0.56
C THR A 283 -13.04 10.06 -0.02
N VAL A 284 -12.12 9.35 -0.66
CA VAL A 284 -12.37 7.97 -1.06
C VAL A 284 -11.80 7.04 0.00
N TYR A 285 -12.68 6.26 0.62
CA TYR A 285 -12.32 5.24 1.59
C TYR A 285 -11.91 3.96 0.88
N LYS A 286 -10.70 3.58 1.13
CA LYS A 286 -10.15 2.25 0.85
C LYS A 286 -10.15 1.48 2.17
N ALA A 287 -10.87 0.37 2.24
CA ALA A 287 -10.96 -0.43 3.47
C ALA A 287 -9.63 -1.17 3.71
N ILE A 288 -8.61 -0.47 4.19
CA ILE A 288 -7.21 -0.95 4.37
C ILE A 288 -7.16 -2.30 5.09
N LYS A 289 -8.02 -2.48 6.08
CA LYS A 289 -8.09 -3.77 6.78
C LYS A 289 -8.43 -4.93 5.84
N LYS A 290 -9.35 -4.75 4.89
CA LYS A 290 -9.72 -5.80 3.93
C LYS A 290 -8.56 -6.08 2.97
N GLU A 291 -7.83 -5.06 2.57
CA GLU A 291 -6.65 -5.17 1.72
C GLU A 291 -5.54 -5.96 2.43
N ALA A 292 -5.20 -5.57 3.66
CA ALA A 292 -4.22 -6.26 4.48
C ALA A 292 -4.62 -7.70 4.83
N ASP A 293 -5.91 -7.94 5.11
CA ASP A 293 -6.44 -9.29 5.35
C ASP A 293 -6.30 -10.17 4.09
N ALA A 294 -6.65 -9.66 2.90
CA ALA A 294 -6.53 -10.39 1.63
C ALA A 294 -5.05 -10.69 1.30
N ALA A 295 -4.18 -9.70 1.44
CA ALA A 295 -2.74 -9.88 1.20
C ALA A 295 -2.13 -10.87 2.22
N SER A 296 -2.57 -10.81 3.48
CA SER A 296 -2.12 -11.73 4.52
C SER A 296 -2.58 -13.16 4.24
N GLU A 297 -3.80 -13.37 3.74
CA GLU A 297 -4.31 -14.69 3.36
C GLU A 297 -3.44 -15.30 2.26
N LEU A 298 -3.14 -14.54 1.19
CA LEU A 298 -2.26 -14.97 0.12
C LEU A 298 -0.85 -15.32 0.66
N ALA A 299 -0.28 -14.43 1.48
CA ALA A 299 1.07 -14.60 2.00
C ALA A 299 1.19 -15.82 2.92
N VAL A 300 0.20 -16.05 3.78
CA VAL A 300 0.16 -17.21 4.70
C VAL A 300 0.02 -18.52 3.92
N ALA A 301 -0.84 -18.57 2.89
CA ALA A 301 -0.97 -19.74 2.02
C ALA A 301 0.37 -20.07 1.33
N LEU A 302 1.00 -19.05 0.72
CA LEU A 302 2.31 -19.22 0.07
C LEU A 302 3.41 -19.65 1.04
N ALA A 303 3.44 -19.11 2.26
CA ALA A 303 4.40 -19.49 3.30
C ALA A 303 4.23 -20.94 3.77
N LYS A 304 3.02 -21.51 3.61
CA LYS A 304 2.70 -22.93 3.85
C LYS A 304 2.98 -23.81 2.62
N GLY A 305 3.39 -23.23 1.49
CA GLY A 305 3.58 -23.97 0.22
C GLY A 305 2.26 -24.30 -0.49
N GLU A 306 1.17 -23.62 -0.14
CA GLU A 306 -0.14 -23.78 -0.76
C GLU A 306 -0.28 -22.82 -1.95
N THR A 307 -1.19 -23.13 -2.88
CA THR A 307 -1.54 -22.22 -3.98
C THR A 307 -2.80 -21.45 -3.59
N PRO A 308 -2.74 -20.13 -3.43
CA PRO A 308 -3.93 -19.32 -3.12
C PRO A 308 -4.98 -19.40 -4.22
N SER A 309 -6.26 -19.36 -3.84
CA SER A 309 -7.41 -19.36 -4.78
C SER A 309 -8.24 -18.07 -4.72
N SER A 310 -7.88 -17.14 -3.83
CA SER A 310 -8.62 -15.88 -3.63
C SER A 310 -8.29 -14.79 -4.65
N ALA A 311 -7.19 -14.92 -5.42
CA ALA A 311 -6.86 -14.01 -6.51
C ALA A 311 -7.70 -14.36 -7.76
N THR A 312 -8.88 -13.75 -7.88
CA THR A 312 -9.87 -14.01 -8.94
C THR A 312 -9.78 -13.01 -10.09
N ASP A 313 -9.11 -11.90 -9.89
CA ASP A 313 -8.87 -10.87 -10.88
C ASP A 313 -7.49 -11.04 -11.54
N SER A 314 -7.20 -10.23 -12.54
CA SER A 314 -5.90 -10.21 -13.20
C SER A 314 -5.61 -8.84 -13.77
N ILE A 315 -4.41 -8.32 -13.54
CA ILE A 315 -3.95 -7.04 -14.05
C ILE A 315 -2.67 -7.21 -14.87
N ASN A 316 -2.64 -6.65 -16.08
CA ASN A 316 -1.44 -6.63 -16.90
C ASN A 316 -0.46 -5.56 -16.39
N ASN A 317 0.74 -5.98 -16.01
CA ASN A 317 1.78 -5.07 -15.52
C ASN A 317 2.83 -4.67 -16.57
N GLY A 318 2.53 -4.92 -17.84
CA GLY A 318 3.46 -4.68 -18.96
C GLY A 318 4.28 -5.91 -19.33
N LYS A 319 4.57 -6.79 -18.37
CA LYS A 319 5.30 -8.04 -18.59
C LYS A 319 4.40 -9.25 -18.67
N LYS A 320 3.38 -9.30 -17.84
CA LYS A 320 2.44 -10.43 -17.75
C LYS A 320 1.12 -10.00 -17.11
N ASP A 321 0.14 -10.87 -17.20
CA ASP A 321 -1.07 -10.80 -16.40
C ASP A 321 -0.77 -11.35 -15.00
N VAL A 322 -0.87 -10.49 -13.98
CA VAL A 322 -0.63 -10.84 -12.58
C VAL A 322 -1.94 -11.20 -11.92
N PRO A 323 -2.09 -12.42 -11.34
CA PRO A 323 -3.28 -12.77 -10.57
C PRO A 323 -3.48 -11.79 -9.42
N SER A 324 -4.70 -11.25 -9.28
CA SER A 324 -4.96 -10.10 -8.42
C SER A 324 -6.19 -10.29 -7.54
N VAL A 325 -6.21 -9.56 -6.43
CA VAL A 325 -7.41 -9.27 -5.63
C VAL A 325 -7.64 -7.77 -5.72
N LEU A 326 -8.74 -7.37 -6.35
CA LEU A 326 -9.11 -5.96 -6.47
C LEU A 326 -10.34 -5.68 -5.63
N LEU A 327 -10.21 -4.72 -4.72
CA LEU A 327 -11.25 -4.31 -3.79
C LEU A 327 -11.97 -3.06 -4.28
N GLU A 328 -13.25 -2.95 -3.94
CA GLU A 328 -14.08 -1.81 -4.29
C GLU A 328 -13.84 -0.63 -3.33
N PRO A 329 -13.52 0.56 -3.83
CA PRO A 329 -13.45 1.78 -3.03
C PRO A 329 -14.84 2.37 -2.76
N VAL A 330 -14.96 3.23 -1.74
CA VAL A 330 -16.22 3.88 -1.36
C VAL A 330 -16.01 5.38 -1.22
N ALA A 331 -16.84 6.18 -1.89
CA ALA A 331 -16.87 7.63 -1.68
C ALA A 331 -17.48 7.95 -0.30
N VAL A 332 -16.77 8.76 0.48
CA VAL A 332 -17.19 9.22 1.81
C VAL A 332 -17.38 10.72 1.80
N THR A 333 -18.58 11.13 2.21
CA THR A 333 -18.97 12.51 2.44
C THR A 333 -19.45 12.65 3.88
N LYS A 334 -19.71 13.87 4.32
CA LYS A 334 -20.26 14.11 5.66
C LYS A 334 -21.49 13.26 5.98
N ASP A 335 -22.33 12.97 4.98
CA ASP A 335 -23.61 12.27 5.16
C ASP A 335 -23.45 10.78 5.45
N ASN A 336 -22.31 10.16 5.10
CA ASN A 336 -22.12 8.71 5.24
C ASN A 336 -20.88 8.28 6.04
N VAL A 337 -20.20 9.21 6.71
CA VAL A 337 -19.05 8.90 7.61
C VAL A 337 -19.42 7.82 8.64
N ALA A 338 -20.61 7.96 9.26
CA ALA A 338 -21.07 7.00 10.28
C ALA A 338 -21.29 5.60 9.71
N ASP A 339 -21.86 5.50 8.51
CA ASP A 339 -22.24 4.22 7.87
C ASP A 339 -21.08 3.56 7.10
N THR A 340 -19.96 4.26 6.97
CA THR A 340 -18.75 3.79 6.27
C THR A 340 -17.60 3.57 7.25
N VAL A 341 -16.73 4.55 7.40
CA VAL A 341 -15.46 4.43 8.14
C VAL A 341 -15.63 4.15 9.65
N ILE A 342 -16.72 4.68 10.27
CA ILE A 342 -17.00 4.41 11.70
C ILE A 342 -17.60 3.02 11.85
N LYS A 343 -18.57 2.66 11.03
CA LYS A 343 -19.23 1.35 11.08
C LYS A 343 -18.26 0.19 10.85
N ASP A 344 -17.29 0.38 9.96
CA ASP A 344 -16.25 -0.61 9.68
C ASP A 344 -15.16 -0.66 10.79
N GLY A 345 -15.18 0.29 11.74
CA GLY A 345 -14.19 0.41 12.81
C GLY A 345 -12.83 0.90 12.32
N PHE A 346 -12.77 1.50 11.13
CA PHE A 346 -11.54 2.06 10.58
C PHE A 346 -11.16 3.37 11.29
N ARG A 347 -12.16 4.19 11.62
CA ARG A 347 -12.03 5.37 12.47
C ARG A 347 -13.08 5.33 13.57
N THR A 348 -12.75 5.88 14.74
CA THR A 348 -13.68 5.98 15.87
C THR A 348 -14.15 7.41 16.08
N LYS A 349 -15.31 7.59 16.72
CA LYS A 349 -15.78 8.92 17.09
C LYS A 349 -14.81 9.63 18.02
N GLU A 350 -14.16 8.88 18.90
CA GLU A 350 -13.19 9.38 19.86
C GLU A 350 -11.95 9.96 19.18
N GLU A 351 -11.52 9.37 18.05
CA GLU A 351 -10.40 9.88 17.24
C GLU A 351 -10.81 11.09 16.41
N LEU A 352 -12.01 11.06 15.82
CA LEU A 352 -12.48 12.11 14.93
C LEU A 352 -12.93 13.37 15.68
N CYS A 353 -13.61 13.20 16.82
CA CYS A 353 -14.33 14.28 17.53
C CYS A 353 -13.47 14.94 18.60
N VAL A 354 -12.27 15.38 18.24
CA VAL A 354 -11.31 16.00 19.16
C VAL A 354 -11.07 17.48 18.83
N GLY A 355 -10.67 18.25 19.83
CA GLY A 355 -10.27 19.64 19.64
C GLY A 355 -11.34 20.50 18.96
N ARG A 356 -10.96 21.17 17.88
CA ARG A 356 -11.84 22.03 17.08
C ARG A 356 -12.97 21.27 16.38
N PHE A 357 -12.75 20.00 16.04
CA PHE A 357 -13.71 19.18 15.30
C PHE A 357 -14.86 18.62 16.15
N LYS A 358 -14.82 18.84 17.47
CA LYS A 358 -15.85 18.31 18.38
C LYS A 358 -17.26 18.75 18.04
N ALA A 359 -17.41 20.01 17.58
CA ALA A 359 -18.71 20.53 17.18
C ALA A 359 -19.20 19.97 15.83
N ASP A 360 -18.27 19.61 14.93
CA ASP A 360 -18.60 19.11 13.59
C ASP A 360 -19.09 17.67 13.60
N CYS A 361 -18.95 16.97 14.74
CA CYS A 361 -19.42 15.62 14.99
C CYS A 361 -20.86 15.54 15.52
N GLU A 362 -21.57 16.63 15.63
CA GLU A 362 -22.98 16.60 16.05
C GLU A 362 -23.81 15.83 15.00
N GLY A 363 -24.38 14.69 15.42
CA GLY A 363 -25.17 13.82 14.55
C GLY A 363 -24.46 12.55 14.07
N LEU A 364 -23.17 12.35 14.36
CA LEU A 364 -22.45 11.09 14.11
C LEU A 364 -22.88 9.96 15.06
#